data_aae147d0e15abe29e3960bcad80f4667
#
_entry.id   aae147d0e15abe29e3960bcad80f4667
#
_cell.length_a   1.000
_cell.length_b   1.000
_cell.length_c   1.000
_cell.angle_alpha   90.00
_cell.angle_beta   90.00
_cell.angle_gamma   90.00
#
_symmetry.space_group_name_H-M   'P 1'
#
loop_
_entity.id
_entity.type
_entity.pdbx_description
1 polymer ?
#
loop_
_entity_poly.entity_id
_entity_poly.type
_entity_poly.pdbx_seq_one_letter_code
_entity_poly.pdbx_strand_id
1 'polypeptide(L)'
;MRRTEQRRAAVWALYQSHLLDRPLGEPLPRDVHGFTFALAEQVLEHQPELDDLIRHYSTDWPLERIAPLERSILRVGLLELLHPEVLPGDDAIPPEGAINEAVETAKRFCGAGAPSFINGILGAVLRARISEA
;
A
#
# COMPACT_ATOMS: atom_id res chain seq x y z
N MET A 1 -18.19 -7.55 -1.20
CA MET A 1 -16.73 -7.74 -1.05
C MET A 1 -16.26 -7.02 0.19
N ARG A 2 -15.51 -7.71 1.04
CA ARG A 2 -15.00 -7.12 2.28
C ARG A 2 -13.86 -6.14 2.00
N ARG A 3 -13.60 -5.24 2.97
CA ARG A 3 -12.53 -4.24 2.83
C ARG A 3 -11.15 -4.88 2.61
N THR A 4 -10.87 -6.02 3.27
CA THR A 4 -9.62 -6.75 3.06
C THR A 4 -9.46 -7.15 1.59
N GLU A 5 -10.53 -7.67 0.99
CA GLU A 5 -10.50 -8.07 -0.42
C GLU A 5 -10.38 -6.87 -1.35
N GLN A 6 -11.03 -5.76 -1.00
CA GLN A 6 -10.93 -4.53 -1.78
C GLN A 6 -9.52 -3.95 -1.73
N ARG A 7 -8.85 -4.01 -0.59
CA ARG A 7 -7.46 -3.58 -0.46
C ARG A 7 -6.54 -4.43 -1.33
N ARG A 8 -6.73 -5.73 -1.31
CA ARG A 8 -5.94 -6.65 -2.13
C ARG A 8 -6.17 -6.43 -3.62
N ALA A 9 -7.41 -6.14 -3.99
CA ALA A 9 -7.73 -5.80 -5.37
C ALA A 9 -7.00 -4.52 -5.81
N ALA A 10 -6.91 -3.51 -4.94
CA ALA A 10 -6.17 -2.30 -5.23
C ALA A 10 -4.67 -2.58 -5.41
N VAL A 11 -4.09 -3.41 -4.54
CA VAL A 11 -2.70 -3.83 -4.65
C VAL A 11 -2.44 -4.47 -6.01
N TRP A 12 -3.29 -5.41 -6.42
CA TRP A 12 -3.14 -6.10 -7.69
C TRP A 12 -3.32 -5.18 -8.88
N ALA A 13 -4.25 -4.22 -8.81
CA ALA A 13 -4.46 -3.25 -9.87
C ALA A 13 -3.23 -2.35 -10.06
N LEU A 14 -2.65 -1.89 -8.96
CA LEU A 14 -1.42 -1.08 -9.00
C LEU A 14 -0.24 -1.89 -9.56
N TYR A 15 -0.12 -3.14 -9.13
CA TYR A 15 0.91 -4.03 -9.62
C TYR A 15 0.79 -4.26 -11.12
N GLN A 16 -0.40 -4.55 -11.61
CA GLN A 16 -0.64 -4.76 -13.04
C GLN A 16 -0.38 -3.49 -13.85
N SER A 17 -0.83 -2.35 -13.36
CA SER A 17 -0.60 -1.06 -14.00
C SER A 17 0.89 -0.80 -14.17
N HIS A 18 1.67 -1.09 -13.14
CA HIS A 18 3.12 -0.93 -13.18
C HIS A 18 3.76 -1.89 -14.20
N LEU A 19 3.41 -3.19 -14.15
CA LEU A 19 4.00 -4.21 -15.01
C LEU A 19 3.68 -4.00 -16.48
N LEU A 20 2.46 -3.58 -16.78
CA LEU A 20 2.00 -3.43 -18.16
C LEU A 20 2.23 -2.03 -18.70
N ASP A 21 2.72 -1.12 -17.85
CA ASP A 21 2.89 0.30 -18.19
C ASP A 21 1.60 0.89 -18.79
N ARG A 22 0.49 0.66 -18.10
CA ARG A 22 -0.85 1.07 -18.52
C ARG A 22 -1.55 1.89 -17.44
N PRO A 23 -2.48 2.77 -17.85
CA PRO A 23 -3.29 3.50 -16.88
C PRO A 23 -4.07 2.57 -15.96
N LEU A 24 -4.31 3.03 -14.75
CA LEU A 24 -5.01 2.26 -13.72
C LEU A 24 -6.40 1.78 -14.18
N GLY A 25 -7.11 2.59 -14.95
CA GLY A 25 -8.45 2.26 -15.41
C GLY A 25 -8.54 1.02 -16.29
N GLU A 26 -7.42 0.59 -16.91
CA GLU A 26 -7.43 -0.60 -17.75
C GLU A 26 -7.40 -1.92 -16.97
N PRO A 27 -6.56 -2.06 -15.91
CA PRO A 27 -6.60 -3.29 -15.12
C PRO A 27 -7.80 -3.39 -14.19
N LEU A 28 -8.46 -2.27 -13.85
CA LEU A 28 -9.62 -2.27 -12.97
C LEU A 28 -10.92 -2.35 -13.78
N PRO A 29 -11.77 -3.34 -13.53
CA PRO A 29 -13.11 -3.35 -14.13
C PRO A 29 -13.88 -2.10 -13.73
N ARG A 30 -14.74 -1.61 -14.62
CA ARG A 30 -15.52 -0.39 -14.37
C ARG A 30 -16.54 -0.54 -13.24
N ASP A 31 -16.94 -1.75 -12.94
CA ASP A 31 -17.91 -2.07 -11.91
C ASP A 31 -17.26 -2.42 -10.57
N VAL A 32 -15.94 -2.22 -10.44
CA VAL A 32 -15.24 -2.50 -9.18
C VAL A 32 -15.71 -1.53 -8.09
N HIS A 33 -15.64 -1.97 -6.85
CA HIS A 33 -16.07 -1.17 -5.71
C HIS A 33 -15.34 0.16 -5.63
N GLY A 34 -16.08 1.22 -5.31
CA GLY A 34 -15.54 2.57 -5.23
C GLY A 34 -14.33 2.69 -4.31
N PHE A 35 -14.29 1.92 -3.20
CA PHE A 35 -13.15 1.92 -2.29
C PHE A 35 -11.87 1.42 -2.98
N THR A 36 -11.95 0.33 -3.73
CA THR A 36 -10.80 -0.22 -4.45
C THR A 36 -10.21 0.80 -5.41
N PHE A 37 -11.07 1.42 -6.22
CA PHE A 37 -10.62 2.41 -7.19
C PHE A 37 -10.05 3.65 -6.49
N ALA A 38 -10.75 4.15 -5.47
CA ALA A 38 -10.31 5.34 -4.73
C ALA A 38 -8.97 5.11 -4.07
N LEU A 39 -8.76 3.95 -3.45
CA LEU A 39 -7.49 3.61 -2.81
C LEU A 39 -6.36 3.58 -3.82
N ALA A 40 -6.55 2.89 -4.94
CA ALA A 40 -5.52 2.78 -5.97
C ALA A 40 -5.20 4.17 -6.57
N GLU A 41 -6.21 4.97 -6.82
CA GLU A 41 -6.05 6.31 -7.39
C GLU A 41 -5.29 7.22 -6.43
N GLN A 42 -5.61 7.18 -5.14
CA GLN A 42 -4.93 7.99 -4.14
C GLN A 42 -3.47 7.55 -3.95
N VAL A 43 -3.19 6.26 -4.08
CA VAL A 43 -1.80 5.78 -4.06
C VAL A 43 -1.02 6.43 -5.20
N LEU A 44 -1.58 6.46 -6.40
CA LEU A 44 -0.89 7.09 -7.54
C LEU A 44 -0.68 8.58 -7.33
N GLU A 45 -1.65 9.28 -6.77
CA GLU A 45 -1.52 10.71 -6.49
C GLU A 45 -0.44 11.01 -5.45
N HIS A 46 -0.29 10.14 -4.45
CA HIS A 46 0.67 10.34 -3.37
C HIS A 46 1.98 9.58 -3.60
N GLN A 47 2.15 8.93 -4.74
CA GLN A 47 3.28 8.03 -4.97
C GLN A 47 4.65 8.67 -4.72
N PRO A 48 4.94 9.92 -5.15
CA PRO A 48 6.25 10.52 -4.85
C PRO A 48 6.55 10.58 -3.35
N GLU A 49 5.57 10.99 -2.53
CA GLU A 49 5.72 11.02 -1.08
C GLU A 49 5.93 9.62 -0.51
N LEU A 50 5.11 8.67 -0.96
CA LEU A 50 5.17 7.30 -0.46
C LEU A 50 6.52 6.66 -0.81
N ASP A 51 7.00 6.87 -2.01
CA ASP A 51 8.28 6.32 -2.45
C ASP A 51 9.46 6.93 -1.71
N ASP A 52 9.39 8.22 -1.38
CA ASP A 52 10.44 8.87 -0.58
C ASP A 52 10.51 8.26 0.82
N LEU A 53 9.36 7.95 1.42
CA LEU A 53 9.33 7.28 2.71
C LEU A 53 9.91 5.87 2.63
N ILE A 54 9.56 5.12 1.59
CA ILE A 54 10.11 3.79 1.40
C ILE A 54 11.63 3.86 1.27
N ARG A 55 12.14 4.78 0.47
CA ARG A 55 13.59 4.97 0.31
C ARG A 55 14.28 5.31 1.62
N HIS A 56 13.67 6.17 2.42
CA HIS A 56 14.24 6.60 3.69
C HIS A 56 14.35 5.46 4.70
N TYR A 57 13.32 4.60 4.77
CA TYR A 57 13.26 3.54 5.77
C TYR A 57 13.75 2.19 5.27
N SER A 58 13.99 2.04 3.96
CA SER A 58 14.56 0.84 3.36
C SER A 58 16.06 1.02 3.18
N THR A 59 16.82 1.03 4.28
CA THR A 59 18.23 1.39 4.29
C THR A 59 19.13 0.44 3.51
N ASP A 60 18.75 -0.85 3.45
CA ASP A 60 19.58 -1.87 2.82
C ASP A 60 19.17 -2.18 1.38
N TRP A 61 18.05 -1.62 0.92
CA TRP A 61 17.50 -1.96 -0.38
C TRP A 61 16.99 -0.72 -1.10
N PRO A 62 17.53 -0.37 -2.26
CA PRO A 62 16.96 0.72 -3.06
C PRO A 62 15.56 0.35 -3.54
N LEU A 63 14.72 1.36 -3.73
CA LEU A 63 13.32 1.18 -4.15
C LEU A 63 13.21 0.29 -5.38
N GLU A 64 14.10 0.48 -6.35
CA GLU A 64 14.07 -0.24 -7.61
C GLU A 64 14.32 -1.73 -7.46
N ARG A 65 14.93 -2.15 -6.36
CA ARG A 65 15.22 -3.56 -6.07
C ARG A 65 14.16 -4.24 -5.22
N ILE A 66 13.22 -3.46 -4.69
CA ILE A 66 12.08 -4.03 -3.99
C ILE A 66 11.14 -4.62 -5.05
N ALA A 67 10.72 -5.86 -4.85
CA ALA A 67 9.83 -6.52 -5.81
C ALA A 67 8.57 -5.68 -6.06
N PRO A 68 8.11 -5.56 -7.31
CA PRO A 68 6.98 -4.68 -7.63
C PRO A 68 5.72 -4.94 -6.81
N LEU A 69 5.41 -6.20 -6.50
CA LEU A 69 4.25 -6.52 -5.68
C LEU A 69 4.43 -6.00 -4.25
N GLU A 70 5.61 -6.19 -3.68
CA GLU A 70 5.93 -5.67 -2.35
C GLU A 70 5.86 -4.16 -2.31
N ARG A 71 6.34 -3.48 -3.36
CA ARG A 71 6.21 -2.01 -3.45
C ARG A 71 4.75 -1.57 -3.44
N SER A 72 3.90 -2.27 -4.18
CA SER A 72 2.47 -1.96 -4.21
C SER A 72 1.83 -2.14 -2.84
N ILE A 73 2.18 -3.20 -2.12
CA ILE A 73 1.69 -3.43 -0.75
C ILE A 73 2.16 -2.32 0.18
N LEU A 74 3.44 -1.94 0.11
CA LEU A 74 3.98 -0.85 0.92
C LEU A 74 3.27 0.47 0.64
N ARG A 75 3.06 0.80 -0.61
CA ARG A 75 2.38 2.03 -1.00
C ARG A 75 0.95 2.09 -0.47
N VAL A 76 0.20 1.00 -0.61
CA VAL A 76 -1.17 0.92 -0.09
C VAL A 76 -1.17 1.06 1.43
N GLY A 77 -0.30 0.32 2.11
CA GLY A 77 -0.19 0.38 3.57
C GLY A 77 0.14 1.78 4.06
N LEU A 78 1.11 2.44 3.43
CA LEU A 78 1.52 3.80 3.79
C LEU A 78 0.40 4.80 3.54
N LEU A 79 -0.33 4.68 2.44
CA LEU A 79 -1.43 5.59 2.18
C LEU A 79 -2.50 5.49 3.26
N GLU A 80 -2.91 4.27 3.61
CA GLU A 80 -3.92 4.09 4.65
C GLU A 80 -3.43 4.52 6.03
N LEU A 81 -2.13 4.36 6.29
CA LEU A 81 -1.54 4.77 7.56
C LEU A 81 -1.46 6.30 7.69
N LEU A 82 -1.10 6.98 6.61
CA LEU A 82 -0.80 8.41 6.64
C LEU A 82 -1.97 9.30 6.23
N HIS A 83 -2.79 8.83 5.30
CA HIS A 83 -3.85 9.64 4.69
C HIS A 83 -5.21 8.94 4.65
N PRO A 84 -5.69 8.39 5.78
CA PRO A 84 -7.00 7.72 5.77
C PRO A 84 -8.15 8.65 5.39
N GLU A 85 -7.98 9.96 5.58
CA GLU A 85 -9.01 10.96 5.32
C GLU A 85 -9.35 11.12 3.84
N VAL A 86 -8.47 10.70 2.93
CA VAL A 86 -8.73 10.82 1.49
C VAL A 86 -9.54 9.66 0.93
N LEU A 87 -9.82 8.65 1.76
CA LEU A 87 -10.55 7.47 1.34
C LEU A 87 -12.03 7.59 1.67
N PRO A 88 -12.92 6.99 0.85
CA PRO A 88 -14.36 7.07 1.11
C PRO A 88 -14.78 6.21 2.29
N GLY A 89 -15.87 6.60 2.94
CA GLY A 89 -16.47 5.88 4.06
C GLY A 89 -16.00 6.41 5.40
N ASP A 90 -16.70 5.95 6.45
CA ASP A 90 -16.44 6.41 7.81
C ASP A 90 -15.56 5.43 8.60
N ASP A 91 -15.18 4.33 7.98
CA ASP A 91 -14.44 3.24 8.64
C ASP A 91 -12.94 3.37 8.40
N ALA A 92 -12.35 4.48 8.86
CA ALA A 92 -10.90 4.64 8.79
C ALA A 92 -10.24 3.53 9.59
N ILE A 93 -9.35 2.79 8.95
CA ILE A 93 -8.61 1.73 9.62
C ILE A 93 -7.57 2.36 10.57
N PRO A 94 -7.44 1.87 11.81
CA PRO A 94 -6.37 2.35 12.69
C PRO A 94 -4.99 2.08 12.07
N PRO A 95 -3.97 2.89 12.41
CA PRO A 95 -2.62 2.68 11.83
C PRO A 95 -2.10 1.25 11.99
N GLU A 96 -2.29 0.63 13.15
CA GLU A 96 -1.87 -0.75 13.39
C GLU A 96 -2.64 -1.72 12.50
N GLY A 97 -3.90 -1.42 12.22
CA GLY A 97 -4.72 -2.22 11.31
C GLY A 97 -4.21 -2.13 9.89
N ALA A 98 -3.78 -0.95 9.43
CA ALA A 98 -3.20 -0.78 8.10
C ALA A 98 -1.93 -1.62 7.96
N ILE A 99 -1.08 -1.62 8.98
CA ILE A 99 0.14 -2.44 8.99
C ILE A 99 -0.23 -3.92 8.93
N ASN A 100 -1.17 -4.34 9.77
CA ASN A 100 -1.59 -5.74 9.81
C ASN A 100 -2.14 -6.22 8.47
N GLU A 101 -2.96 -5.41 7.82
CA GLU A 101 -3.50 -5.74 6.49
C GLU A 101 -2.39 -5.92 5.46
N ALA A 102 -1.41 -5.03 5.47
CA ALA A 102 -0.27 -5.12 4.55
C ALA A 102 0.55 -6.38 4.81
N VAL A 103 0.84 -6.69 6.06
CA VAL A 103 1.61 -7.88 6.46
C VAL A 103 0.88 -9.15 6.05
N GLU A 104 -0.43 -9.23 6.31
CA GLU A 104 -1.23 -10.39 5.94
C GLU A 104 -1.31 -10.57 4.42
N THR A 105 -1.40 -9.49 3.67
CA THR A 105 -1.36 -9.54 2.20
C THR A 105 -0.01 -10.10 1.72
N ALA A 106 1.09 -9.66 2.33
CA ALA A 106 2.42 -10.15 2.00
C ALA A 106 2.57 -11.64 2.33
N LYS A 107 2.04 -12.08 3.46
CA LYS A 107 2.05 -13.51 3.82
C LYS A 107 1.36 -14.37 2.78
N ARG A 108 0.29 -13.84 2.20
CA ARG A 108 -0.50 -14.58 1.22
C ARG A 108 0.15 -14.64 -0.16
N PHE A 109 0.79 -13.55 -0.61
CA PHE A 109 1.19 -13.41 -2.01
C PHE A 109 2.69 -13.27 -2.25
N CYS A 110 3.49 -13.08 -1.20
CA CYS A 110 4.93 -12.82 -1.34
C CYS A 110 5.76 -13.89 -0.67
N GLY A 111 7.09 -13.83 -0.87
CA GLY A 111 8.02 -14.77 -0.27
C GLY A 111 8.17 -14.58 1.24
N ALA A 112 8.89 -15.50 1.87
CA ALA A 112 8.97 -15.62 3.32
C ALA A 112 9.53 -14.37 4.03
N GLY A 113 10.43 -13.63 3.38
CA GLY A 113 11.04 -12.44 3.99
C GLY A 113 10.18 -11.18 3.89
N ALA A 114 9.18 -11.17 3.00
CA ALA A 114 8.40 -9.96 2.71
C ALA A 114 7.57 -9.47 3.90
N PRO A 115 6.87 -10.33 4.66
CA PRO A 115 6.08 -9.83 5.79
C PRO A 115 6.89 -9.06 6.81
N SER A 116 8.07 -9.57 7.20
CA SER A 116 8.95 -8.88 8.14
C SER A 116 9.48 -7.57 7.59
N PHE A 117 9.87 -7.56 6.32
CA PHE A 117 10.38 -6.37 5.65
C PHE A 117 9.31 -5.27 5.62
N ILE A 118 8.10 -5.62 5.22
CA ILE A 118 6.99 -4.68 5.15
C ILE A 118 6.62 -4.17 6.54
N ASN A 119 6.53 -5.07 7.51
CA ASN A 119 6.26 -4.69 8.90
C ASN A 119 7.31 -3.72 9.43
N GLY A 120 8.57 -3.96 9.11
CA GLY A 120 9.67 -3.11 9.55
C GLY A 120 9.57 -1.69 9.04
N ILE A 121 9.27 -1.52 7.75
CA ILE A 121 9.14 -0.19 7.15
C ILE A 121 7.91 0.55 7.69
N LEU A 122 6.74 -0.09 7.66
CA LEU A 122 5.51 0.54 8.12
C LEU A 122 5.56 0.85 9.60
N GLY A 123 6.13 -0.04 10.39
CA GLY A 123 6.30 0.19 11.82
C GLY A 123 7.24 1.36 12.13
N ALA A 124 8.31 1.49 11.35
CA ALA A 124 9.25 2.61 11.52
C ALA A 124 8.59 3.95 11.20
N VAL A 125 7.80 4.00 10.13
CA VAL A 125 7.05 5.21 9.78
C VAL A 125 6.07 5.57 10.89
N LEU A 126 5.33 4.59 11.42
CA LEU A 126 4.38 4.84 12.50
C LEU A 126 5.06 5.37 13.76
N ARG A 127 6.19 4.77 14.15
CA ARG A 127 6.93 5.22 15.33
C ARG A 127 7.46 6.65 15.17
N ALA A 128 7.96 6.99 13.98
CA ALA A 128 8.42 8.33 13.69
C ALA A 128 7.29 9.35 13.79
N ARG A 129 6.11 8.99 13.27
CA ARG A 129 4.95 9.86 13.30
C ARG A 129 4.44 10.09 14.72
N ILE A 130 4.43 9.07 15.56
CA ILE A 130 4.05 9.19 16.97
C ILE A 130 5.03 10.10 17.71
N SER A 131 6.33 9.99 17.43
CA SER A 131 7.36 10.81 18.05
C SER A 131 7.25 12.29 17.68
N GLU A 132 6.70 12.59 16.51
CA GLU A 132 6.48 13.97 16.05
C GLU A 132 5.21 14.61 16.64
N ALA A 133 4.32 13.81 17.19
CA ALA A 133 3.01 14.28 17.67
C ALA A 133 3.09 15.05 19.01
#